data_53d2acf2ff8674ce249737600f13c60b
#
_entry.id   53d2acf2ff8674ce249737600f13c60b
#
_cell.length_a   1.000
_cell.length_b   1.000
_cell.length_c   1.000
_cell.angle_alpha   90.00
_cell.angle_beta   90.00
_cell.angle_gamma   90.00
#
_symmetry.space_group_name_H-M   'P 1'
#
loop_
_entity.id
_entity.type
_entity.pdbx_description
1 polymer ?
#
loop_
_entity_poly.entity_id
_entity_poly.type
_entity_poly.pdbx_seq_one_letter_code
_entity_poly.pdbx_strand_id
1 'polypeptide(L)'
;MKILYIAATLMTAFTLASCASTPESNQKSSTNLTTSLIQHAVKQTCQTQLTNHQYWKIATMKLSSESQAKIAETACGCVADKAPEAISLTELTTAAINPNARTEVAQKIVRHSLKPCMLETVNAFIVPTTTR
;
A
#
# COMPACT_ATOMS: atom_id res chain seq x y z
N MET A 1 -33.32 32.79 41.74
CA MET A 1 -33.58 31.40 41.34
C MET A 1 -32.24 30.78 40.98
N LYS A 2 -31.81 29.77 41.75
CA LYS A 2 -30.46 29.17 41.69
C LYS A 2 -30.49 28.01 40.72
N ILE A 3 -29.75 28.11 39.64
CA ILE A 3 -29.56 27.02 38.70
C ILE A 3 -28.28 26.30 39.10
N LEU A 4 -28.45 25.08 39.61
CA LEU A 4 -27.38 24.15 40.01
C LEU A 4 -26.74 23.57 38.76
N TYR A 5 -25.46 23.90 38.54
CA TYR A 5 -24.61 23.22 37.57
C TYR A 5 -24.15 21.88 38.14
N ILE A 6 -24.65 20.79 37.61
CA ILE A 6 -24.09 19.45 37.82
C ILE A 6 -23.11 19.17 36.70
N ALA A 7 -21.84 19.39 36.95
CA ALA A 7 -20.75 18.97 36.10
C ALA A 7 -20.47 17.49 36.32
N ALA A 8 -20.96 16.65 35.43
CA ALA A 8 -20.59 15.23 35.39
C ALA A 8 -19.31 15.10 34.54
N THR A 9 -18.17 15.02 35.20
CA THR A 9 -16.88 14.67 34.60
C THR A 9 -16.81 13.16 34.35
N LEU A 10 -17.06 12.75 33.13
CA LEU A 10 -16.76 11.38 32.66
C LEU A 10 -15.26 11.30 32.33
N MET A 11 -14.48 10.82 33.27
CA MET A 11 -13.12 10.35 33.04
C MET A 11 -13.19 9.00 32.33
N THR A 12 -13.06 8.99 31.00
CA THR A 12 -12.78 7.78 30.24
C THR A 12 -11.29 7.46 30.39
N ALA A 13 -10.99 6.48 31.23
CA ALA A 13 -9.66 5.89 31.34
C ALA A 13 -9.36 5.11 30.04
N PHE A 14 -8.55 5.68 29.16
CA PHE A 14 -7.91 4.96 28.08
C PHE A 14 -6.86 4.02 28.69
N THR A 15 -7.20 2.77 28.88
CA THR A 15 -6.24 1.72 29.15
C THR A 15 -5.46 1.44 27.86
N LEU A 16 -4.28 2.04 27.76
CA LEU A 16 -3.26 1.63 26.80
C LEU A 16 -2.83 0.21 27.18
N ALA A 17 -3.39 -0.77 26.52
CA ALA A 17 -2.89 -2.13 26.55
C ALA A 17 -1.51 -2.13 25.88
N SER A 18 -0.46 -1.89 26.64
CA SER A 18 0.92 -2.18 26.26
C SER A 18 1.02 -3.69 26.08
N CYS A 19 0.99 -4.15 24.85
CA CYS A 19 1.51 -5.47 24.48
C CYS A 19 3.03 -5.42 24.69
N ALA A 20 3.48 -5.65 25.91
CA ALA A 20 4.85 -6.04 26.20
C ALA A 20 5.01 -7.49 25.73
N SER A 21 5.34 -7.67 24.47
CA SER A 21 5.74 -8.97 23.93
C SER A 21 7.15 -9.26 24.39
N THR A 22 7.28 -10.28 25.20
CA THR A 22 8.50 -11.01 25.54
C THR A 22 9.34 -11.30 24.30
N PRO A 23 10.67 -11.18 24.34
CA PRO A 23 11.54 -11.46 23.22
C PRO A 23 11.84 -12.96 23.16
N GLU A 24 10.90 -13.76 22.65
CA GLU A 24 11.20 -15.12 22.21
C GLU A 24 10.20 -15.57 21.15
N SER A 25 10.75 -15.93 19.97
CA SER A 25 10.12 -16.65 18.87
C SER A 25 8.92 -16.00 18.17
N ASN A 26 9.13 -14.88 17.45
CA ASN A 26 8.27 -14.58 16.28
C ASN A 26 8.93 -13.62 15.28
N GLN A 27 10.12 -13.93 14.83
CA GLN A 27 10.76 -13.22 13.70
C GLN A 27 9.91 -13.30 12.42
N LYS A 28 9.05 -14.29 12.30
CA LYS A 28 8.14 -14.49 11.17
C LYS A 28 6.95 -13.54 11.18
N SER A 29 6.47 -13.13 12.36
CA SER A 29 5.31 -12.24 12.50
C SER A 29 5.66 -10.77 12.22
N SER A 30 6.82 -10.30 12.67
CA SER A 30 7.23 -8.91 12.45
C SER A 30 7.62 -8.66 10.97
N THR A 31 8.22 -9.64 10.30
CA THR A 31 8.53 -9.56 8.87
C THR A 31 7.26 -9.46 8.02
N ASN A 32 6.22 -10.21 8.36
CA ASN A 32 4.94 -10.16 7.65
C ASN A 32 4.24 -8.80 7.80
N LEU A 33 4.25 -8.21 8.99
CA LEU A 33 3.66 -6.88 9.23
C LEU A 33 4.42 -5.79 8.46
N THR A 34 5.73 -5.83 8.47
CA THR A 34 6.57 -4.86 7.74
C THR A 34 6.36 -4.99 6.23
N THR A 35 6.31 -6.22 5.72
CA THR A 35 6.04 -6.49 4.30
C THR A 35 4.66 -5.97 3.90
N SER A 36 3.63 -6.20 4.71
CA SER A 36 2.28 -5.71 4.46
C SER A 36 2.21 -4.18 4.44
N LEU A 37 2.90 -3.50 5.34
CA LEU A 37 2.97 -2.03 5.35
C LEU A 37 3.66 -1.47 4.10
N ILE A 38 4.74 -2.11 3.66
CA ILE A 38 5.45 -1.72 2.44
C ILE A 38 4.58 -1.97 1.21
N GLN A 39 3.92 -3.12 1.10
CA GLN A 39 3.00 -3.41 -0.01
C GLN A 39 1.87 -2.39 -0.09
N HIS A 40 1.29 -1.99 1.05
CA HIS A 40 0.26 -0.96 1.08
C HIS A 40 0.79 0.40 0.62
N ALA A 41 1.96 0.82 1.11
CA ALA A 41 2.60 2.07 0.70
C ALA A 41 2.96 2.07 -0.80
N VAL A 42 3.46 0.95 -1.30
CA VAL A 42 3.78 0.75 -2.73
C VAL A 42 2.53 0.84 -3.58
N LYS A 43 1.44 0.18 -3.19
CA LYS A 43 0.16 0.21 -3.92
C LYS A 43 -0.39 1.62 -4.01
N GLN A 44 -0.41 2.38 -2.92
CA GLN A 44 -0.85 3.78 -2.91
C GLN A 44 0.04 4.68 -3.75
N THR A 45 1.37 4.56 -3.61
CA THR A 45 2.32 5.36 -4.40
C THR A 45 2.17 5.06 -5.89
N CYS A 46 2.05 3.79 -6.25
CA CYS A 46 1.83 3.35 -7.62
C CYS A 46 0.54 3.95 -8.20
N GLN A 47 -0.59 3.83 -7.51
CA GLN A 47 -1.87 4.37 -7.98
C GLN A 47 -1.80 5.89 -8.19
N THR A 48 -1.20 6.61 -7.26
CA THR A 48 -1.04 8.06 -7.36
C THR A 48 -0.15 8.45 -8.54
N GLN A 49 0.99 7.78 -8.72
CA GLN A 49 1.89 8.05 -9.84
C GLN A 49 1.26 7.68 -11.18
N LEU A 50 0.60 6.53 -11.25
CA LEU A 50 -0.05 6.06 -12.46
C LEU A 50 -1.18 6.98 -12.91
N THR A 51 -2.11 7.29 -12.03
CA THR A 51 -3.30 8.10 -12.36
C THR A 51 -2.97 9.57 -12.64
N ASN A 52 -1.91 10.09 -12.05
CA ASN A 52 -1.43 11.45 -12.33
C ASN A 52 -0.60 11.55 -13.62
N HIS A 53 -0.15 10.42 -14.15
CA HIS A 53 0.69 10.40 -15.34
C HIS A 53 -0.10 10.81 -16.58
N GLN A 54 0.47 11.69 -17.40
CA GLN A 54 -0.19 12.22 -18.60
C GLN A 54 -0.57 11.10 -19.59
N TYR A 55 0.29 10.11 -19.80
CA TYR A 55 -0.02 8.99 -20.67
C TYR A 55 -1.17 8.12 -20.17
N TRP A 56 -1.33 7.97 -18.87
CA TRP A 56 -2.47 7.28 -18.30
C TRP A 56 -3.79 7.96 -18.68
N LYS A 57 -3.87 9.26 -18.49
CA LYS A 57 -5.06 10.07 -18.81
C LYS A 57 -5.45 9.95 -20.28
N ILE A 58 -4.45 9.97 -21.18
CA ILE A 58 -4.68 9.82 -22.62
C ILE A 58 -5.11 8.39 -22.97
N ALA A 59 -4.40 7.39 -22.46
CA ALA A 59 -4.67 5.98 -22.76
C ALA A 59 -6.03 5.50 -22.25
N THR A 60 -6.49 6.05 -21.13
CA THR A 60 -7.74 5.64 -20.49
C THR A 60 -8.93 6.56 -20.78
N MET A 61 -8.76 7.58 -21.61
CA MET A 61 -9.78 8.59 -21.90
C MET A 61 -11.14 8.00 -22.36
N LYS A 62 -11.10 6.88 -23.06
CA LYS A 62 -12.28 6.19 -23.58
C LYS A 62 -12.81 5.10 -22.65
N LEU A 63 -12.15 4.86 -21.54
CA LEU A 63 -12.54 3.84 -20.57
C LEU A 63 -13.46 4.43 -19.48
N SER A 64 -14.40 3.65 -19.00
CA SER A 64 -15.20 4.02 -17.83
C SER A 64 -14.30 4.18 -16.61
N SER A 65 -14.71 5.00 -15.64
CA SER A 65 -13.98 5.19 -14.38
C SER A 65 -13.76 3.88 -13.63
N GLU A 66 -14.73 2.98 -13.70
CA GLU A 66 -14.63 1.63 -13.10
C GLU A 66 -13.54 0.80 -13.76
N SER A 67 -13.49 0.79 -15.09
CA SER A 67 -12.45 0.08 -15.85
C SER A 67 -11.07 0.65 -15.57
N GLN A 68 -10.95 1.99 -15.49
CA GLN A 68 -9.70 2.66 -15.13
C GLN A 68 -9.22 2.24 -13.73
N ALA A 69 -10.13 2.26 -12.75
CA ALA A 69 -9.83 1.86 -11.37
C ALA A 69 -9.38 0.39 -11.30
N LYS A 70 -10.07 -0.51 -12.00
CA LYS A 70 -9.74 -1.93 -12.04
C LYS A 70 -8.36 -2.21 -12.66
N ILE A 71 -8.04 -1.54 -13.76
CA ILE A 71 -6.72 -1.66 -14.42
C ILE A 71 -5.63 -1.13 -13.49
N ALA A 72 -5.83 0.06 -12.88
CA ALA A 72 -4.88 0.64 -11.95
C ALA A 72 -4.67 -0.25 -10.71
N GLU A 73 -5.74 -0.82 -10.17
CA GLU A 73 -5.67 -1.73 -9.03
C GLU A 73 -4.88 -3.01 -9.38
N THR A 74 -5.16 -3.62 -10.52
CA THR A 74 -4.48 -4.83 -10.97
C THR A 74 -2.99 -4.58 -11.21
N ALA A 75 -2.65 -3.51 -11.95
CA ALA A 75 -1.26 -3.16 -12.22
C ALA A 75 -0.48 -2.83 -10.93
N CYS A 76 -1.07 -2.04 -10.04
CA CYS A 76 -0.42 -1.65 -8.79
C CYS A 76 -0.42 -2.78 -7.73
N GLY A 77 -1.36 -3.72 -7.81
CA GLY A 77 -1.31 -4.98 -7.08
C GLY A 77 -0.08 -5.80 -7.46
N CYS A 78 0.12 -6.02 -8.76
CA CYS A 78 1.32 -6.70 -9.29
C CYS A 78 2.63 -6.02 -8.81
N VAL A 79 2.69 -4.68 -8.84
CA VAL A 79 3.85 -3.92 -8.36
C VAL A 79 4.10 -4.16 -6.86
N ALA A 80 3.04 -4.18 -6.06
CA ALA A 80 3.13 -4.45 -4.63
C ALA A 80 3.59 -5.88 -4.33
N ASP A 81 3.13 -6.85 -5.11
CA ASP A 81 3.54 -8.27 -4.97
C ASP A 81 5.01 -8.48 -5.32
N LYS A 82 5.54 -7.71 -6.28
CA LYS A 82 6.96 -7.73 -6.65
C LYS A 82 7.86 -6.91 -5.71
N ALA A 83 7.28 -6.20 -4.74
CA ALA A 83 8.03 -5.35 -3.81
C ALA A 83 9.12 -6.10 -3.04
N PRO A 84 8.90 -7.32 -2.50
CA PRO A 84 9.94 -8.05 -1.78
C PRO A 84 11.15 -8.42 -2.65
N GLU A 85 10.96 -8.57 -3.96
CA GLU A 85 12.05 -8.91 -4.90
C GLU A 85 12.89 -7.68 -5.30
N ALA A 86 12.30 -6.50 -5.20
CA ALA A 86 12.91 -5.24 -5.65
C ALA A 86 13.73 -4.53 -4.58
N ILE A 87 13.68 -4.99 -3.31
CA ILE A 87 14.34 -4.35 -2.17
C ILE A 87 15.17 -5.33 -1.36
N SER A 88 16.26 -4.81 -0.79
CA SER A 88 17.09 -5.55 0.15
C SER A 88 16.49 -5.56 1.56
N LEU A 89 16.91 -6.53 2.38
CA LEU A 89 16.51 -6.60 3.78
C LEU A 89 16.89 -5.32 4.56
N THR A 90 18.02 -4.71 4.23
CA THR A 90 18.47 -3.46 4.84
C THR A 90 17.53 -2.30 4.51
N GLU A 91 17.11 -2.17 3.25
CA GLU A 91 16.14 -1.16 2.83
C GLU A 91 14.78 -1.38 3.49
N LEU A 92 14.34 -2.64 3.59
CA LEU A 92 13.11 -3.02 4.29
C LEU A 92 13.15 -2.60 5.76
N THR A 93 14.25 -2.90 6.46
CA THR A 93 14.43 -2.53 7.87
C THR A 93 14.45 -1.02 8.06
N THR A 94 15.16 -0.31 7.20
CA THR A 94 15.22 1.17 7.24
C THR A 94 13.85 1.78 6.99
N ALA A 95 13.10 1.27 6.02
CA ALA A 95 11.76 1.74 5.70
C ALA A 95 10.74 1.43 6.83
N ALA A 96 10.96 0.39 7.63
CA ALA A 96 10.10 0.07 8.76
C ALA A 96 10.13 1.15 9.84
N ILE A 97 11.30 1.74 10.10
CA ILE A 97 11.53 2.72 11.17
C ILE A 97 11.54 4.18 10.69
N ASN A 98 11.76 4.42 9.40
CA ASN A 98 11.89 5.76 8.83
C ASN A 98 10.81 6.01 7.75
N PRO A 99 9.84 6.92 8.00
CA PRO A 99 8.79 7.23 7.04
C PRO A 99 9.29 7.78 5.69
N ASN A 100 10.37 8.59 5.71
CA ASN A 100 10.95 9.13 4.47
C ASN A 100 11.58 8.02 3.62
N ALA A 101 12.36 7.12 4.25
CA ALA A 101 12.92 5.96 3.57
C ALA A 101 11.82 5.05 3.00
N ARG A 102 10.68 4.94 3.66
CA ARG A 102 9.52 4.19 3.16
C ARG A 102 9.01 4.74 1.83
N THR A 103 8.91 6.06 1.73
CA THR A 103 8.48 6.73 0.50
C THR A 103 9.49 6.53 -0.64
N GLU A 104 10.78 6.65 -0.35
CA GLU A 104 11.85 6.43 -1.35
C GLU A 104 11.87 4.98 -1.85
N VAL A 105 11.77 4.04 -0.94
CA VAL A 105 11.69 2.59 -1.27
C VAL A 105 10.46 2.29 -2.11
N ALA A 106 9.29 2.83 -1.73
CA ALA A 106 8.06 2.66 -2.51
C ALA A 106 8.20 3.22 -3.94
N GLN A 107 8.78 4.40 -4.10
CA GLN A 107 9.05 4.98 -5.42
C GLN A 107 10.03 4.13 -6.24
N LYS A 108 11.09 3.61 -5.62
CA LYS A 108 12.07 2.72 -6.27
C LYS A 108 11.38 1.48 -6.82
N ILE A 109 10.55 0.81 -6.00
CA ILE A 109 9.79 -0.37 -6.37
C ILE A 109 8.87 -0.06 -7.56
N VAL A 110 8.10 1.02 -7.47
CA VAL A 110 7.18 1.44 -8.54
C VAL A 110 7.91 1.66 -9.85
N ARG A 111 9.01 2.41 -9.85
CA ARG A 111 9.80 2.66 -11.07
C ARG A 111 10.34 1.39 -11.70
N HIS A 112 10.76 0.43 -10.88
CA HIS A 112 11.36 -0.83 -11.36
C HIS A 112 10.29 -1.80 -11.87
N SER A 113 9.17 -1.91 -11.19
CA SER A 113 8.18 -2.96 -11.41
C SER A 113 6.97 -2.51 -12.24
N LEU A 114 6.73 -1.20 -12.40
CA LEU A 114 5.52 -0.72 -13.07
C LEU A 114 5.45 -1.15 -14.54
N LYS A 115 6.57 -1.06 -15.29
CA LYS A 115 6.59 -1.40 -16.71
C LYS A 115 6.22 -2.88 -16.96
N PRO A 116 6.87 -3.88 -16.34
CA PRO A 116 6.49 -5.28 -16.52
C PRO A 116 5.06 -5.55 -16.03
N CYS A 117 4.63 -4.97 -14.91
CA CYS A 117 3.28 -5.15 -14.40
C CYS A 117 2.20 -4.54 -15.32
N MET A 118 2.48 -3.40 -15.95
CA MET A 118 1.56 -2.83 -16.93
C MET A 118 1.43 -3.72 -18.18
N LEU A 119 2.50 -4.29 -18.67
CA LEU A 119 2.45 -5.21 -19.81
C LEU A 119 1.65 -6.47 -19.46
N GLU A 120 1.85 -7.03 -18.29
CA GLU A 120 1.12 -8.19 -17.79
C GLU A 120 -0.38 -7.87 -17.64
N THR A 121 -0.71 -6.72 -17.06
CA THR A 121 -2.09 -6.24 -16.91
C THR A 121 -2.77 -6.04 -18.26
N VAL A 122 -2.12 -5.35 -19.19
CA VAL A 122 -2.66 -5.11 -20.54
C VAL A 122 -2.93 -6.44 -21.26
N ASN A 123 -2.00 -7.39 -21.18
CA ASN A 123 -2.19 -8.70 -21.77
C ASN A 123 -3.39 -9.44 -21.16
N ALA A 124 -3.58 -9.34 -19.83
CA ALA A 124 -4.72 -9.96 -19.14
C ALA A 124 -6.08 -9.34 -19.56
N PHE A 125 -6.11 -8.06 -19.91
CA PHE A 125 -7.33 -7.37 -20.33
C PHE A 125 -7.61 -7.46 -21.84
N ILE A 126 -6.56 -7.56 -22.67
CA ILE A 126 -6.68 -7.58 -24.14
C ILE A 126 -6.79 -9.01 -24.69
N VAL A 127 -6.11 -9.96 -24.05
CA VAL A 127 -6.22 -11.38 -24.41
C VAL A 127 -7.31 -12.00 -23.54
N PRO A 128 -8.55 -12.17 -24.06
CA PRO A 128 -9.55 -12.96 -23.34
C PRO A 128 -8.93 -14.35 -23.15
N THR A 129 -8.70 -14.74 -21.91
CA THR A 129 -8.37 -16.13 -21.59
C THR A 129 -9.48 -17.00 -22.13
N THR A 130 -9.22 -17.59 -23.27
CA THR A 130 -10.04 -18.69 -23.77
C THR A 130 -9.78 -19.85 -22.83
N THR A 131 -10.47 -19.83 -21.68
CA THR A 131 -10.54 -20.99 -20.81
C THR A 131 -11.28 -22.08 -21.57
N ARG A 132 -10.50 -23.04 -21.95
CA ARG A 132 -10.96 -24.32 -22.47
C ARG A 132 -11.44 -25.18 -21.32
#